data_9ee00cdaebbd54ecd9d84685b658ec9d
#
_entry.id   9ee00cdaebbd54ecd9d84685b658ec9d
#
_cell.length_a   1.000
_cell.length_b   1.000
_cell.length_c   1.000
_cell.angle_alpha   90.00
_cell.angle_beta   90.00
_cell.angle_gamma   90.00
#
_symmetry.space_group_name_H-M   'P 1'
#
loop_
_entity.id
_entity.type
_entity.pdbx_description
1 polymer ?
#
loop_
_entity_poly.entity_id
_entity_poly.type
_entity_poly.pdbx_seq_one_letter_code
_entity_poly.pdbx_strand_id
1 'polypeptide(L)'
;PAVYDFHMIPGRGVSALIEGKMILAGNMEMMTENRISFNQDITEKAEGFLAQGCTVIYVAFDGILAGFLALSDTVRMESTSMISRLHSLNVEPVLLTGDHENAAASIAGQLHIKEVQANCLPEDKLNFIRSCQEKKELVCMIGDGVNDAPALKAADVGIAMGGVGSDIAVDAADIALVDDEVKEIPHLVALSKR
;
A
#
# COMPACT_ATOMS: atom_id res chain seq x y z
N PRO A 1 1.76 15.48 -28.24
CA PRO A 1 1.77 16.90 -27.93
C PRO A 1 2.89 17.23 -26.95
N ALA A 2 3.51 18.41 -27.09
CA ALA A 2 4.52 18.88 -26.18
C ALA A 2 3.85 19.33 -24.86
N VAL A 3 4.47 19.02 -23.73
CA VAL A 3 4.03 19.42 -22.40
C VAL A 3 4.89 20.59 -21.94
N TYR A 4 4.27 21.65 -21.49
CA TYR A 4 4.91 22.86 -20.99
C TYR A 4 4.43 23.14 -19.56
N ASP A 5 5.19 23.91 -18.79
CA ASP A 5 4.85 24.36 -17.43
C ASP A 5 4.32 23.23 -16.51
N PHE A 6 5.05 22.11 -16.50
CA PHE A 6 4.74 21.00 -15.63
C PHE A 6 5.11 21.35 -14.18
N HIS A 7 4.12 21.29 -13.29
CA HIS A 7 4.30 21.50 -11.86
C HIS A 7 3.72 20.32 -11.08
N MET A 8 4.52 19.79 -10.15
CA MET A 8 4.05 18.85 -9.16
C MET A 8 3.71 19.62 -7.88
N ILE A 9 2.49 19.40 -7.36
CA ILE A 9 2.01 19.98 -6.12
C ILE A 9 1.91 18.85 -5.10
N PRO A 10 2.85 18.80 -4.11
CA PRO A 10 2.88 17.70 -3.14
C PRO A 10 1.54 17.55 -2.40
N GLY A 11 1.05 16.31 -2.30
CA GLY A 11 -0.23 15.99 -1.65
C GLY A 11 -1.48 16.41 -2.42
N ARG A 12 -1.34 16.98 -3.62
CA ARG A 12 -2.45 17.46 -4.45
C ARG A 12 -2.52 16.78 -5.82
N GLY A 13 -1.42 16.81 -6.57
CA GLY A 13 -1.38 16.28 -7.93
C GLY A 13 -0.40 17.03 -8.81
N VAL A 14 -0.73 17.10 -10.11
CA VAL A 14 0.11 17.74 -11.12
C VAL A 14 -0.71 18.68 -12.00
N SER A 15 -0.06 19.73 -12.50
CA SER A 15 -0.60 20.64 -13.50
C SER A 15 0.37 20.77 -14.67
N ALA A 16 -0.16 20.99 -15.88
CA ALA A 16 0.64 21.20 -17.07
C ALA A 16 -0.15 21.98 -18.13
N LEU A 17 0.58 22.57 -19.08
CA LEU A 17 0.00 23.14 -20.30
C LEU A 17 0.26 22.18 -21.47
N ILE A 18 -0.79 21.81 -22.19
CA ILE A 18 -0.73 21.03 -23.43
C ILE A 18 -1.51 21.80 -24.49
N GLU A 19 -0.84 22.18 -25.59
CA GLU A 19 -1.42 22.97 -26.68
C GLU A 19 -2.09 24.28 -26.18
N GLY A 20 -1.47 24.92 -25.19
CA GLY A 20 -1.96 26.16 -24.59
C GLY A 20 -3.14 26.01 -23.63
N LYS A 21 -3.58 24.78 -23.33
CA LYS A 21 -4.67 24.48 -22.40
C LYS A 21 -4.14 23.90 -21.11
N MET A 22 -4.73 24.32 -19.98
CA MET A 22 -4.38 23.84 -18.65
C MET A 22 -4.95 22.45 -18.43
N ILE A 23 -4.09 21.53 -18.02
CA ILE A 23 -4.49 20.20 -17.55
C ILE A 23 -4.16 20.08 -16.09
N LEU A 24 -5.11 19.60 -15.32
CA LEU A 24 -4.95 19.27 -13.90
C LEU A 24 -5.22 17.77 -13.73
N ALA A 25 -4.35 17.09 -12.97
CA ALA A 25 -4.60 15.71 -12.54
C ALA A 25 -4.24 15.58 -11.08
N GLY A 26 -5.21 15.25 -10.21
CA GLY A 26 -4.98 15.23 -8.78
C GLY A 26 -6.23 14.85 -7.98
N ASN A 27 -6.15 15.09 -6.67
CA ASN A 27 -7.22 14.79 -5.73
C ASN A 27 -8.37 15.82 -5.83
N MET A 28 -9.46 15.56 -5.10
CA MET A 28 -10.63 16.44 -5.05
C MET A 28 -10.29 17.85 -4.57
N GLU A 29 -9.36 17.96 -3.63
CA GLU A 29 -8.95 19.26 -3.07
C GLU A 29 -8.29 20.13 -4.14
N MET A 30 -7.40 19.55 -4.97
CA MET A 30 -6.79 20.26 -6.09
C MET A 30 -7.84 20.78 -7.08
N MET A 31 -8.85 19.98 -7.39
CA MET A 31 -9.95 20.39 -8.28
C MET A 31 -10.75 21.53 -7.67
N THR A 32 -11.05 21.44 -6.38
CA THR A 32 -11.82 22.47 -5.64
C THR A 32 -11.05 23.80 -5.57
N GLU A 33 -9.75 23.76 -5.27
CA GLU A 33 -8.87 24.93 -5.23
C GLU A 33 -8.83 25.66 -6.58
N ASN A 34 -8.89 24.89 -7.68
CA ASN A 34 -8.91 25.42 -9.04
C ASN A 34 -10.34 25.70 -9.57
N ARG A 35 -11.35 25.64 -8.69
CA ARG A 35 -12.76 25.95 -9.01
C ARG A 35 -13.36 25.07 -10.12
N ILE A 36 -12.87 23.83 -10.24
CA ILE A 36 -13.44 22.86 -11.14
C ILE A 36 -14.79 22.39 -10.61
N SER A 37 -15.83 22.52 -11.41
CA SER A 37 -17.18 22.06 -11.04
C SER A 37 -17.28 20.54 -11.23
N PHE A 38 -17.84 19.87 -10.21
CA PHE A 38 -18.12 18.44 -10.26
C PHE A 38 -19.52 18.17 -10.80
N ASN A 39 -19.63 17.19 -11.67
CA ASN A 39 -20.91 16.62 -12.07
C ASN A 39 -21.30 15.53 -11.04
N GLN A 40 -22.57 15.48 -10.64
CA GLN A 40 -23.07 14.52 -9.67
C GLN A 40 -22.78 13.08 -10.08
N ASP A 41 -22.97 12.71 -11.35
CA ASP A 41 -22.70 11.36 -11.87
C ASP A 41 -21.24 10.95 -11.70
N ILE A 42 -20.31 11.87 -11.90
CA ILE A 42 -18.85 11.62 -11.73
C ILE A 42 -18.53 11.46 -10.25
N THR A 43 -19.13 12.30 -9.39
CA THR A 43 -18.90 12.25 -7.96
C THR A 43 -19.38 10.93 -7.35
N GLU A 44 -20.61 10.52 -7.65
CA GLU A 44 -21.18 9.26 -7.15
C GLU A 44 -20.36 8.04 -7.59
N LYS A 45 -19.91 8.02 -8.86
CA LYS A 45 -19.05 6.95 -9.35
C LYS A 45 -17.69 6.92 -8.66
N ALA A 46 -17.07 8.09 -8.49
CA ALA A 46 -15.78 8.21 -7.82
C ALA A 46 -15.86 7.79 -6.34
N GLU A 47 -16.94 8.19 -5.63
CA GLU A 47 -17.23 7.74 -4.25
C GLU A 47 -17.37 6.22 -4.16
N GLY A 48 -18.00 5.60 -5.15
CA GLY A 48 -18.09 4.14 -5.23
C GLY A 48 -16.73 3.44 -5.30
N PHE A 49 -15.78 4.01 -6.05
CA PHE A 49 -14.41 3.48 -6.12
C PHE A 49 -13.60 3.78 -4.85
N LEU A 50 -13.76 4.97 -4.27
CA LEU A 50 -13.15 5.32 -2.98
C LEU A 50 -13.62 4.37 -1.86
N ALA A 51 -14.91 4.02 -1.84
CA ALA A 51 -15.45 3.06 -0.88
C ALA A 51 -14.88 1.64 -1.05
N GLN A 52 -14.43 1.30 -2.27
CA GLN A 52 -13.72 0.03 -2.57
C GLN A 52 -12.22 0.09 -2.26
N GLY A 53 -11.72 1.22 -1.74
CA GLY A 53 -10.30 1.39 -1.41
C GLY A 53 -9.42 1.82 -2.59
N CYS A 54 -10.02 2.26 -3.70
CA CYS A 54 -9.26 2.79 -4.83
C CYS A 54 -8.74 4.20 -4.53
N THR A 55 -7.58 4.54 -5.07
CA THR A 55 -7.13 5.92 -5.18
C THR A 55 -7.78 6.55 -6.40
N VAL A 56 -8.46 7.70 -6.22
CA VAL A 56 -9.12 8.42 -7.30
C VAL A 56 -8.31 9.66 -7.68
N ILE A 57 -7.94 9.75 -8.96
CA ILE A 57 -7.25 10.90 -9.56
C ILE A 57 -8.23 11.55 -10.53
N TYR A 58 -8.72 12.75 -10.19
CA TYR A 58 -9.55 13.54 -11.08
C TYR A 58 -8.70 14.21 -12.15
N VAL A 59 -9.25 14.33 -13.36
CA VAL A 59 -8.59 14.98 -14.50
C VAL A 59 -9.48 16.09 -15.01
N ALA A 60 -8.95 17.30 -15.07
CA ALA A 60 -9.63 18.46 -15.64
C ALA A 60 -8.81 19.02 -16.82
N PHE A 61 -9.52 19.50 -17.81
CA PHE A 61 -9.00 20.07 -19.03
C PHE A 61 -9.62 21.44 -19.25
N ASP A 62 -8.80 22.48 -19.30
CA ASP A 62 -9.22 23.87 -19.53
C ASP A 62 -10.36 24.34 -18.62
N GLY A 63 -10.27 24.02 -17.32
CA GLY A 63 -11.27 24.39 -16.33
C GLY A 63 -12.50 23.49 -16.25
N ILE A 64 -12.58 22.43 -17.06
CA ILE A 64 -13.72 21.51 -17.10
C ILE A 64 -13.26 20.13 -16.62
N LEU A 65 -14.01 19.51 -15.71
CA LEU A 65 -13.76 18.14 -15.28
C LEU A 65 -14.00 17.17 -16.45
N ALA A 66 -12.94 16.51 -16.91
CA ALA A 66 -13.00 15.54 -17.99
C ALA A 66 -13.40 14.13 -17.49
N GLY A 67 -13.04 13.81 -16.24
CA GLY A 67 -13.32 12.51 -15.64
C GLY A 67 -12.38 12.19 -14.49
N PHE A 68 -12.25 10.92 -14.17
CA PHE A 68 -11.30 10.44 -13.16
C PHE A 68 -10.69 9.09 -13.55
N LEU A 69 -9.58 8.78 -12.93
CA LEU A 69 -8.93 7.47 -12.94
C LEU A 69 -9.05 6.87 -11.54
N ALA A 70 -9.53 5.64 -11.45
CA ALA A 70 -9.53 4.88 -10.22
C ALA A 70 -8.38 3.86 -10.29
N LEU A 71 -7.46 3.97 -9.36
CA LEU A 71 -6.31 3.08 -9.21
C LEU A 71 -6.54 2.20 -8.00
N SER A 72 -6.35 0.89 -8.14
CA SER A 72 -6.36 -0.04 -7.02
C SER A 72 -5.14 -0.92 -7.08
N ASP A 73 -4.59 -1.22 -5.92
CA ASP A 73 -3.57 -2.24 -5.82
C ASP A 73 -4.21 -3.61 -6.09
N THR A 74 -3.54 -4.40 -6.90
CA THR A 74 -3.98 -5.76 -7.19
C THR A 74 -3.18 -6.74 -6.34
N VAL A 75 -3.90 -7.57 -5.60
CA VAL A 75 -3.30 -8.69 -4.88
C VAL A 75 -2.72 -9.68 -5.90
N ARG A 76 -1.46 -10.05 -5.73
CA ARG A 76 -0.83 -11.08 -6.55
C ARG A 76 -1.54 -12.42 -6.30
N MET A 77 -1.82 -13.20 -7.34
CA MET A 77 -2.50 -14.50 -7.21
C MET A 77 -1.79 -15.46 -6.26
N GLU A 78 -0.46 -15.37 -6.20
CA GLU A 78 0.38 -16.17 -5.34
C GLU A 78 0.19 -15.84 -3.84
N SER A 79 -0.18 -14.60 -3.51
CA SER A 79 -0.35 -14.15 -2.13
C SER A 79 -1.51 -14.87 -1.43
N THR A 80 -2.64 -15.09 -2.12
CA THR A 80 -3.78 -15.83 -1.54
C THR A 80 -3.41 -17.27 -1.19
N SER A 81 -2.67 -17.94 -2.07
CA SER A 81 -2.20 -19.30 -1.81
C SER A 81 -1.18 -19.35 -0.68
N MET A 82 -0.31 -18.37 -0.60
CA MET A 82 0.69 -18.21 0.46
C MET A 82 -0.01 -18.04 1.83
N ILE A 83 -0.97 -17.14 1.95
CA ILE A 83 -1.74 -16.92 3.18
C ILE A 83 -2.46 -18.22 3.63
N SER A 84 -3.10 -18.92 2.69
CA SER A 84 -3.76 -20.21 3.00
C SER A 84 -2.78 -21.25 3.54
N ARG A 85 -1.56 -21.31 3.00
CA ARG A 85 -0.51 -22.21 3.49
C ARG A 85 0.01 -21.81 4.86
N LEU A 86 0.15 -20.51 5.17
CA LEU A 86 0.52 -20.04 6.51
C LEU A 86 -0.52 -20.45 7.54
N HIS A 87 -1.81 -20.30 7.26
CA HIS A 87 -2.88 -20.81 8.16
C HIS A 87 -2.76 -22.32 8.40
N SER A 88 -2.44 -23.12 7.36
CA SER A 88 -2.25 -24.57 7.52
C SER A 88 -1.03 -24.93 8.39
N LEU A 89 -0.09 -24.00 8.54
CA LEU A 89 1.08 -24.12 9.41
C LEU A 89 0.85 -23.53 10.82
N ASN A 90 -0.40 -23.17 11.17
CA ASN A 90 -0.75 -22.48 12.41
C ASN A 90 0.00 -21.15 12.59
N VAL A 91 0.15 -20.42 11.51
CA VAL A 91 0.63 -19.02 11.52
C VAL A 91 -0.55 -18.12 11.21
N GLU A 92 -0.79 -17.11 12.03
CA GLU A 92 -1.84 -16.12 11.82
C GLU A 92 -1.24 -14.89 11.13
N PRO A 93 -1.62 -14.61 9.88
CA PRO A 93 -1.16 -13.43 9.15
C PRO A 93 -1.87 -12.18 9.66
N VAL A 94 -1.12 -11.09 9.80
CA VAL A 94 -1.62 -9.76 10.15
C VAL A 94 -1.18 -8.77 9.07
N LEU A 95 -2.07 -7.89 8.65
CA LEU A 95 -1.76 -6.82 7.72
C LEU A 95 -1.51 -5.50 8.47
N LEU A 96 -0.27 -5.01 8.41
CA LEU A 96 0.12 -3.69 8.94
C LEU A 96 0.44 -2.78 7.77
N THR A 97 -0.40 -1.76 7.52
CA THR A 97 -0.23 -0.87 6.36
C THR A 97 -0.42 0.60 6.72
N GLY A 98 0.31 1.48 6.04
CA GLY A 98 0.08 2.92 6.09
C GLY A 98 -1.12 3.39 5.27
N ASP A 99 -1.76 2.50 4.50
CA ASP A 99 -2.92 2.83 3.70
C ASP A 99 -4.16 3.08 4.56
N HIS A 100 -5.15 3.75 3.96
CA HIS A 100 -6.44 4.00 4.60
C HIS A 100 -7.23 2.72 4.83
N GLU A 101 -8.12 2.75 5.83
CA GLU A 101 -8.94 1.61 6.27
C GLU A 101 -9.66 0.88 5.12
N ASN A 102 -10.24 1.62 4.17
CA ASN A 102 -10.96 1.01 3.04
C ASN A 102 -10.04 0.20 2.12
N ALA A 103 -8.85 0.72 1.82
CA ALA A 103 -7.85 0.02 1.01
C ALA A 103 -7.33 -1.21 1.74
N ALA A 104 -6.96 -1.06 3.01
CA ALA A 104 -6.49 -2.14 3.86
C ALA A 104 -7.54 -3.25 4.02
N ALA A 105 -8.81 -2.89 4.26
CA ALA A 105 -9.90 -3.85 4.36
C ALA A 105 -10.16 -4.59 3.05
N SER A 106 -10.07 -3.90 1.91
CA SER A 106 -10.21 -4.52 0.59
C SER A 106 -9.13 -5.58 0.34
N ILE A 107 -7.86 -5.26 0.60
CA ILE A 107 -6.72 -6.18 0.46
C ILE A 107 -6.84 -7.36 1.43
N ALA A 108 -7.14 -7.09 2.70
CA ALA A 108 -7.29 -8.13 3.72
C ALA A 108 -8.45 -9.09 3.39
N GLY A 109 -9.57 -8.55 2.89
CA GLY A 109 -10.70 -9.38 2.43
C GLY A 109 -10.33 -10.32 1.28
N GLN A 110 -9.57 -9.84 0.30
CA GLN A 110 -9.08 -10.65 -0.82
C GLN A 110 -8.08 -11.74 -0.37
N LEU A 111 -7.26 -11.44 0.66
CA LEU A 111 -6.27 -12.35 1.21
C LEU A 111 -6.83 -13.23 2.34
N HIS A 112 -8.06 -13.01 2.79
CA HIS A 112 -8.65 -13.68 3.97
C HIS A 112 -7.85 -13.47 5.26
N ILE A 113 -7.24 -12.29 5.40
CA ILE A 113 -6.56 -11.86 6.63
C ILE A 113 -7.59 -11.23 7.56
N LYS A 114 -7.63 -11.69 8.83
CA LYS A 114 -8.63 -11.24 9.80
C LYS A 114 -8.19 -10.01 10.58
N GLU A 115 -6.91 -9.93 10.89
CA GLU A 115 -6.35 -8.83 11.69
C GLU A 115 -5.66 -7.82 10.80
N VAL A 116 -6.13 -6.57 10.85
CA VAL A 116 -5.69 -5.48 9.99
C VAL A 116 -5.48 -4.23 10.83
N GLN A 117 -4.32 -3.61 10.66
CA GLN A 117 -4.01 -2.29 11.20
C GLN A 117 -3.73 -1.37 10.03
N ALA A 118 -4.63 -0.43 9.78
CA ALA A 118 -4.53 0.58 8.74
C ALA A 118 -3.96 1.91 9.30
N ASN A 119 -3.59 2.83 8.41
CA ASN A 119 -3.03 4.13 8.76
C ASN A 119 -1.79 4.05 9.68
N CYS A 120 -1.05 2.95 9.64
CA CYS A 120 0.10 2.72 10.51
C CYS A 120 1.27 3.63 10.16
N LEU A 121 1.76 4.37 11.14
CA LEU A 121 3.09 4.94 11.10
C LEU A 121 4.16 3.87 11.42
N PRO A 122 5.44 4.10 11.11
CA PRO A 122 6.51 3.15 11.43
C PRO A 122 6.54 2.76 12.92
N GLU A 123 6.22 3.71 13.82
CA GLU A 123 6.15 3.48 15.26
C GLU A 123 4.98 2.56 15.65
N ASP A 124 3.86 2.63 14.95
CA ASP A 124 2.70 1.78 15.23
C ASP A 124 3.00 0.31 14.91
N LYS A 125 3.70 0.06 13.80
CA LYS A 125 4.16 -1.28 13.42
C LYS A 125 5.09 -1.86 14.49
N LEU A 126 6.04 -1.05 14.98
CA LEU A 126 6.96 -1.45 16.04
C LEU A 126 6.22 -1.76 17.35
N ASN A 127 5.25 -0.93 17.75
CA ASN A 127 4.46 -1.11 18.96
C ASN A 127 3.58 -2.36 18.88
N PHE A 128 3.02 -2.64 17.70
CA PHE A 128 2.26 -3.87 17.47
C PHE A 128 3.12 -5.11 17.71
N ILE A 129 4.32 -5.17 17.12
CA ILE A 129 5.26 -6.28 17.30
C ILE A 129 5.58 -6.49 18.78
N ARG A 130 5.91 -5.41 19.50
CA ARG A 130 6.20 -5.48 20.95
C ARG A 130 5.02 -6.00 21.74
N SER A 131 3.79 -5.57 21.41
CA SER A 131 2.58 -6.05 22.10
C SER A 131 2.33 -7.55 21.91
N CYS A 132 2.67 -8.11 20.75
CA CYS A 132 2.62 -9.55 20.51
C CYS A 132 3.70 -10.29 21.34
N GLN A 133 4.93 -9.78 21.34
CA GLN A 133 6.03 -10.36 22.11
C GLN A 133 5.78 -10.35 23.63
N GLU A 134 5.14 -9.30 24.15
CA GLU A 134 4.69 -9.24 25.56
C GLU A 134 3.70 -10.37 25.91
N LYS A 135 2.88 -10.78 24.94
CA LYS A 135 1.98 -11.93 25.03
C LYS A 135 2.70 -13.27 24.83
N LYS A 136 4.02 -13.25 24.58
CA LYS A 136 4.85 -14.42 24.27
C LYS A 136 4.52 -15.05 22.91
N GLU A 137 4.01 -14.27 21.99
CA GLU A 137 3.79 -14.65 20.60
C GLU A 137 5.06 -14.37 19.82
N LEU A 138 5.52 -15.33 19.02
CA LEU A 138 6.65 -15.15 18.13
C LEU A 138 6.20 -14.41 16.86
N VAL A 139 6.92 -13.37 16.50
CA VAL A 139 6.57 -12.48 15.39
C VAL A 139 7.60 -12.58 14.26
N CYS A 140 7.11 -12.89 13.06
CA CYS A 140 7.87 -12.72 11.83
C CYS A 140 7.36 -11.48 11.10
N MET A 141 8.20 -10.46 10.96
CA MET A 141 7.87 -9.23 10.20
C MET A 141 8.38 -9.36 8.77
N ILE A 142 7.53 -9.02 7.82
CA ILE A 142 7.86 -8.97 6.39
C ILE A 142 7.64 -7.55 5.92
N GLY A 143 8.63 -6.94 5.29
CA GLY A 143 8.55 -5.57 4.80
C GLY A 143 9.50 -5.31 3.64
N ASP A 144 9.21 -4.28 2.84
CA ASP A 144 9.95 -3.95 1.62
C ASP A 144 10.60 -2.56 1.68
N GLY A 145 10.29 -1.76 2.68
CA GLY A 145 10.66 -0.36 2.76
C GLY A 145 11.64 0.00 3.85
N VAL A 146 12.32 1.11 3.64
CA VAL A 146 13.16 1.78 4.65
C VAL A 146 12.37 2.08 5.93
N ASN A 147 11.08 2.38 5.78
CA ASN A 147 10.17 2.67 6.90
C ASN A 147 9.89 1.43 7.77
N ASP A 148 10.09 0.22 7.24
CA ASP A 148 9.87 -1.03 7.96
C ASP A 148 11.11 -1.50 8.72
N ALA A 149 12.28 -0.92 8.48
CA ALA A 149 13.54 -1.34 9.09
C ALA A 149 13.49 -1.42 10.65
N PRO A 150 12.89 -0.47 11.38
CA PRO A 150 12.77 -0.59 12.84
C PRO A 150 11.88 -1.78 13.26
N ALA A 151 10.81 -2.06 12.51
CA ALA A 151 9.89 -3.17 12.75
C ALA A 151 10.55 -4.53 12.40
N LEU A 152 11.25 -4.61 11.27
CA LEU A 152 12.02 -5.79 10.87
C LEU A 152 13.03 -6.18 11.94
N LYS A 153 13.77 -5.19 12.46
CA LYS A 153 14.81 -5.43 13.48
C LYS A 153 14.23 -5.79 14.86
N ALA A 154 13.01 -5.38 15.16
CA ALA A 154 12.36 -5.66 16.44
C ALA A 154 11.64 -7.00 16.50
N ALA A 155 11.30 -7.57 15.36
CA ALA A 155 10.65 -8.88 15.27
C ALA A 155 11.60 -10.01 15.71
N ASP A 156 11.04 -11.18 16.02
CA ASP A 156 11.83 -12.38 16.30
C ASP A 156 12.51 -12.91 15.02
N VAL A 157 11.89 -12.67 13.86
CA VAL A 157 12.47 -12.87 12.54
C VAL A 157 12.02 -11.73 11.62
N GLY A 158 12.96 -10.98 11.05
CA GLY A 158 12.73 -9.98 10.02
C GLY A 158 13.03 -10.53 8.63
N ILE A 159 12.08 -10.39 7.70
CA ILE A 159 12.25 -10.76 6.29
C ILE A 159 12.10 -9.50 5.44
N ALA A 160 13.20 -9.10 4.79
CA ALA A 160 13.16 -8.01 3.83
C ALA A 160 12.73 -8.52 2.45
N MET A 161 11.80 -7.82 1.83
CA MET A 161 11.41 -7.96 0.43
C MET A 161 11.97 -6.79 -0.35
N GLY A 162 12.27 -7.00 -1.60
CA GLY A 162 12.80 -5.96 -2.47
C GLY A 162 14.12 -6.38 -3.09
N GLY A 163 14.12 -6.51 -4.41
CA GLY A 163 15.35 -6.65 -5.19
C GLY A 163 16.25 -5.43 -4.97
N VAL A 164 17.45 -5.51 -5.48
CA VAL A 164 18.55 -4.53 -5.43
C VAL A 164 18.06 -3.07 -5.33
N GLY A 165 17.99 -2.50 -4.12
CA GLY A 165 17.62 -1.10 -3.93
C GLY A 165 17.24 -0.67 -2.52
N SER A 166 16.98 -1.59 -1.61
CA SER A 166 16.65 -1.27 -0.21
C SER A 166 17.73 -1.81 0.73
N ASP A 167 18.95 -1.33 0.58
CA ASP A 167 20.09 -1.74 1.45
C ASP A 167 19.75 -1.63 2.94
N ILE A 168 18.96 -0.59 3.33
CA ILE A 168 18.57 -0.35 4.72
C ILE A 168 17.60 -1.42 5.26
N ALA A 169 16.63 -1.88 4.45
CA ALA A 169 15.72 -2.95 4.88
C ALA A 169 16.45 -4.29 4.96
N VAL A 170 17.35 -4.55 4.02
CA VAL A 170 18.21 -5.76 4.01
C VAL A 170 19.13 -5.78 5.21
N ASP A 171 19.75 -4.64 5.57
CA ASP A 171 20.62 -4.53 6.75
C ASP A 171 19.87 -4.70 8.09
N ALA A 172 18.55 -4.45 8.10
CA ALA A 172 17.71 -4.59 9.28
C ALA A 172 17.07 -5.98 9.44
N ALA A 173 17.08 -6.80 8.39
CA ALA A 173 16.41 -8.09 8.34
C ALA A 173 17.37 -9.27 8.60
N ASP A 174 16.82 -10.38 9.06
CA ASP A 174 17.55 -11.65 9.22
C ASP A 174 17.61 -12.42 7.89
N ILE A 175 16.61 -12.22 7.04
CA ILE A 175 16.46 -12.90 5.75
C ILE A 175 16.11 -11.86 4.69
N ALA A 176 16.73 -11.93 3.52
CA ALA A 176 16.37 -11.13 2.35
C ALA A 176 15.85 -12.03 1.22
N LEU A 177 14.69 -11.69 0.68
CA LEU A 177 14.11 -12.32 -0.50
C LEU A 177 14.54 -11.55 -1.75
N VAL A 178 15.38 -12.17 -2.58
CA VAL A 178 16.02 -11.48 -3.72
C VAL A 178 15.03 -11.17 -4.85
N ASP A 179 14.03 -12.04 -5.06
CA ASP A 179 13.10 -11.95 -6.20
C ASP A 179 11.66 -11.62 -5.80
N ASP A 180 11.42 -11.05 -4.60
CA ASP A 180 10.08 -10.77 -4.07
C ASP A 180 9.10 -11.94 -4.08
N GLU A 181 9.63 -13.15 -4.04
CA GLU A 181 8.83 -14.38 -4.13
C GLU A 181 8.21 -14.74 -2.78
N VAL A 182 7.13 -14.06 -2.43
CA VAL A 182 6.35 -14.33 -1.19
C VAL A 182 5.92 -15.80 -1.04
N LYS A 183 5.85 -16.56 -2.13
CA LYS A 183 5.50 -17.99 -2.13
C LYS A 183 6.48 -18.86 -1.32
N GLU A 184 7.72 -18.40 -1.11
CA GLU A 184 8.76 -19.12 -0.37
C GLU A 184 8.60 -18.97 1.16
N ILE A 185 7.87 -18.00 1.65
CA ILE A 185 7.67 -17.73 3.09
C ILE A 185 7.08 -18.95 3.82
N PRO A 186 6.01 -19.63 3.34
CA PRO A 186 5.52 -20.84 3.99
C PRO A 186 6.53 -21.99 3.96
N HIS A 187 7.42 -22.04 2.98
CA HIS A 187 8.49 -23.03 2.93
C HIS A 187 9.53 -22.79 4.03
N LEU A 188 9.95 -21.53 4.23
CA LEU A 188 10.85 -21.15 5.32
C LEU A 188 10.26 -21.50 6.69
N VAL A 189 9.00 -21.17 6.91
CA VAL A 189 8.27 -21.53 8.15
C VAL A 189 8.19 -23.04 8.36
N ALA A 190 7.93 -23.81 7.30
CA ALA A 190 7.88 -25.27 7.40
C ALA A 190 9.25 -25.88 7.70
N LEU A 191 10.33 -25.30 7.19
CA LEU A 191 11.70 -25.74 7.48
C LEU A 191 12.08 -25.48 8.95
N SER A 192 11.69 -24.35 9.51
CA SER A 192 12.00 -23.99 10.91
C SER A 192 11.30 -24.90 11.94
N LYS A 193 10.25 -25.64 11.53
CA LYS A 193 9.50 -26.58 12.39
C LYS A 193 9.98 -28.03 12.32
N ARG A 194 11.01 -28.32 11.54
CA ARG A 194 11.67 -29.65 11.44
C ARG A 194 12.80 -29.78 12.42
#